data_b46bf4d2a36d11871e27063eb9e78afe
#
_entry.id   b46bf4d2a36d11871e27063eb9e78afe
#
_cell.length_a   1.000
_cell.length_b   1.000
_cell.length_c   1.000
_cell.angle_alpha   90.00
_cell.angle_beta   90.00
_cell.angle_gamma   90.00
#
_symmetry.space_group_name_H-M   'P 1'
#
loop_
_entity.id
_entity.type
_entity.pdbx_description
1 polymer ?
#
loop_
_entity_poly.entity_id
_entity_poly.type
_entity_poly.pdbx_seq_one_letter_code
_entity_poly.pdbx_strand_id
1 'polypeptide(L)'
;MPWFSKKSKQIEAVPLEERVVKTENVFVKCEGCEAHLYTGELEESLQVCANCGYHFRIGARERLAMLFDDGKFEELDSEVISIDPLEFVDTKPYPDRLKQAKSASGLPEAIINARGKVGNHLVLAGAMDMSFIGGSMGSAVGEKVTRLIERGLREHGAVIIFATSGGARMQEGALSLMQMAKISAALAELDEARLPFISILTDPTTGGVTASFAMLGDIIIAEPHALIGFAGPRVIEQTIRQKLPKDFQKSEFLLEHGMIDAIVDRREIRDYTIKLLNFMLNPEISSSSPMERLRTRTASGR
;
A
#
# COMPACT_ATOMS: atom_id res chain seq x y z
N MET A 1 -1.11 -28.05 -64.19
CA MET A 1 -0.64 -27.96 -62.78
C MET A 1 -1.41 -26.87 -62.09
N PRO A 2 -2.33 -27.20 -61.17
CA PRO A 2 -2.99 -26.17 -60.35
C PRO A 2 -2.23 -26.04 -59.01
N TRP A 3 -1.55 -24.97 -58.85
CA TRP A 3 -0.86 -24.56 -57.64
C TRP A 3 -1.81 -23.61 -56.88
N PHE A 4 -2.29 -23.97 -55.76
CA PHE A 4 -3.16 -23.36 -54.74
C PHE A 4 -4.47 -24.13 -54.49
N SER A 5 -4.38 -25.20 -53.68
CA SER A 5 -5.51 -25.66 -52.91
C SER A 5 -5.36 -25.15 -51.48
N LYS A 6 -6.03 -24.04 -51.11
CA LYS A 6 -6.21 -23.65 -49.73
C LYS A 6 -7.12 -24.67 -49.09
N LYS A 7 -6.60 -25.52 -48.19
CA LYS A 7 -7.44 -26.27 -47.23
C LYS A 7 -8.05 -25.25 -46.27
N SER A 8 -9.33 -24.94 -46.49
CA SER A 8 -10.13 -24.23 -45.48
C SER A 8 -10.28 -25.18 -44.29
N LYS A 9 -9.66 -24.86 -43.16
CA LYS A 9 -10.06 -25.44 -41.89
C LYS A 9 -11.46 -24.92 -41.59
N GLN A 10 -12.47 -25.78 -41.75
CA GLN A 10 -13.79 -25.52 -41.18
C GLN A 10 -13.61 -25.46 -39.65
N ILE A 11 -13.85 -24.30 -39.11
CA ILE A 11 -13.98 -24.12 -37.65
C ILE A 11 -15.39 -24.67 -37.34
N GLU A 12 -15.46 -25.89 -36.84
CA GLU A 12 -16.72 -26.43 -36.30
C GLU A 12 -17.18 -25.53 -35.15
N ALA A 13 -18.26 -24.80 -35.36
CA ALA A 13 -18.88 -24.00 -34.32
C ALA A 13 -19.44 -24.96 -33.25
N VAL A 14 -18.94 -24.83 -32.03
CA VAL A 14 -19.49 -25.57 -30.88
C VAL A 14 -20.97 -25.24 -30.75
N PRO A 15 -21.85 -26.26 -30.64
CA PRO A 15 -23.31 -26.08 -30.49
C PRO A 15 -23.61 -25.11 -29.35
N LEU A 16 -24.66 -24.29 -29.52
CA LEU A 16 -25.06 -23.27 -28.51
C LEU A 16 -25.30 -23.85 -27.12
N GLU A 17 -25.70 -25.11 -27.03
CA GLU A 17 -25.96 -25.85 -25.79
C GLU A 17 -24.66 -26.25 -25.05
N GLU A 18 -23.52 -26.30 -25.71
CA GLU A 18 -22.19 -26.61 -25.12
C GLU A 18 -21.34 -25.39 -24.86
N ARG A 19 -21.83 -24.18 -25.16
CA ARG A 19 -21.13 -22.94 -24.85
C ARG A 19 -21.30 -22.59 -23.38
N VAL A 20 -20.48 -23.18 -22.52
CA VAL A 20 -20.33 -22.74 -21.16
C VAL A 20 -19.59 -21.40 -21.20
N VAL A 21 -20.34 -20.31 -21.24
CA VAL A 21 -19.78 -18.98 -21.00
C VAL A 21 -19.42 -18.94 -19.52
N LYS A 22 -18.16 -19.07 -19.19
CA LYS A 22 -17.67 -18.80 -17.83
C LYS A 22 -17.85 -17.32 -17.56
N THR A 23 -19.01 -16.94 -17.03
CA THR A 23 -19.32 -15.57 -16.58
C THR A 23 -18.86 -15.31 -15.14
N GLU A 24 -18.22 -16.30 -14.51
CA GLU A 24 -17.64 -16.15 -13.18
C GLU A 24 -16.57 -15.06 -13.24
N ASN A 25 -16.73 -14.04 -12.43
CA ASN A 25 -15.82 -12.89 -12.27
C ASN A 25 -15.76 -11.88 -13.43
N VAL A 26 -16.71 -11.86 -14.36
CA VAL A 26 -16.78 -10.82 -15.42
C VAL A 26 -17.29 -9.48 -14.86
N PHE A 27 -18.15 -9.54 -13.84
CA PHE A 27 -18.72 -8.37 -13.18
C PHE A 27 -18.52 -8.45 -11.66
N VAL A 28 -18.22 -7.29 -11.07
CA VAL A 28 -18.09 -7.10 -9.62
C VAL A 28 -19.11 -6.07 -9.17
N LYS A 29 -19.81 -6.32 -8.05
CA LYS A 29 -20.72 -5.35 -7.45
C LYS A 29 -19.92 -4.37 -6.61
N CYS A 30 -20.07 -3.07 -6.82
CA CYS A 30 -19.44 -2.04 -6.02
C CYS A 30 -20.05 -1.98 -4.63
N GLU A 31 -19.23 -2.02 -3.60
CA GLU A 31 -19.68 -1.91 -2.19
C GLU A 31 -20.15 -0.48 -1.84
N GLY A 32 -19.70 0.53 -2.58
CA GLY A 32 -20.06 1.92 -2.34
C GLY A 32 -21.40 2.35 -2.96
N CYS A 33 -21.66 1.95 -4.22
CA CYS A 33 -22.88 2.40 -4.94
C CYS A 33 -23.72 1.25 -5.49
N GLU A 34 -23.38 0.00 -5.19
CA GLU A 34 -24.05 -1.22 -5.61
C GLU A 34 -24.12 -1.46 -7.14
N ALA A 35 -23.48 -0.63 -7.95
CA ALA A 35 -23.41 -0.81 -9.39
C ALA A 35 -22.61 -2.07 -9.76
N HIS A 36 -23.04 -2.72 -10.85
CA HIS A 36 -22.28 -3.82 -11.44
C HIS A 36 -21.23 -3.22 -12.38
N LEU A 37 -19.96 -3.51 -12.11
CA LEU A 37 -18.82 -3.00 -12.84
C LEU A 37 -18.18 -4.13 -13.64
N TYR A 38 -17.78 -3.86 -14.88
CA TYR A 38 -17.02 -4.80 -15.69
C TYR A 38 -15.58 -4.87 -15.16
N THR A 39 -15.08 -6.10 -14.93
CA THR A 39 -13.75 -6.30 -14.30
C THR A 39 -12.63 -5.68 -15.10
N GLY A 40 -12.68 -5.72 -16.45
CA GLY A 40 -11.65 -5.09 -17.29
C GLY A 40 -11.60 -3.57 -17.14
N GLU A 41 -12.76 -2.89 -17.09
CA GLU A 41 -12.79 -1.43 -16.84
C GLU A 41 -12.30 -1.06 -15.44
N LEU A 42 -12.57 -1.95 -14.47
CA LEU A 42 -12.12 -1.76 -13.10
C LEU A 42 -10.59 -1.91 -13.01
N GLU A 43 -9.98 -2.85 -13.74
CA GLU A 43 -8.52 -2.99 -13.85
C GLU A 43 -7.88 -1.76 -14.49
N GLU A 44 -8.42 -1.26 -15.59
CA GLU A 44 -7.95 -0.03 -16.26
C GLU A 44 -8.04 1.21 -15.36
N SER A 45 -9.04 1.26 -14.49
CA SER A 45 -9.21 2.34 -13.51
C SER A 45 -8.45 2.13 -12.19
N LEU A 46 -7.48 1.21 -12.14
CA LEU A 46 -6.71 0.84 -10.94
C LEU A 46 -7.62 0.41 -9.78
N GLN A 47 -8.66 -0.37 -10.08
CA GLN A 47 -9.62 -0.87 -9.09
C GLN A 47 -10.36 0.27 -8.34
N VAL A 48 -10.66 1.36 -9.05
CA VAL A 48 -11.49 2.48 -8.55
C VAL A 48 -12.82 2.50 -9.31
N CYS A 49 -13.93 2.53 -8.59
CA CYS A 49 -15.26 2.57 -9.19
C CYS A 49 -15.45 3.87 -9.98
N ALA A 50 -15.73 3.75 -11.28
CA ALA A 50 -15.96 4.91 -12.15
C ALA A 50 -17.23 5.71 -11.76
N ASN A 51 -18.21 5.06 -11.09
CA ASN A 51 -19.49 5.71 -10.74
C ASN A 51 -19.42 6.51 -9.44
N CYS A 52 -18.72 6.01 -8.41
CA CYS A 52 -18.74 6.64 -7.08
C CYS A 52 -17.36 6.89 -6.48
N GLY A 53 -16.27 6.51 -7.17
CA GLY A 53 -14.92 6.67 -6.64
C GLY A 53 -14.54 5.67 -5.53
N TYR A 54 -15.33 4.62 -5.28
CA TYR A 54 -14.99 3.61 -4.28
C TYR A 54 -13.69 2.91 -4.66
N HIS A 55 -12.73 2.86 -3.74
CA HIS A 55 -11.43 2.21 -3.90
C HIS A 55 -11.52 0.76 -3.43
N PHE A 56 -11.55 -0.18 -4.36
CA PHE A 56 -11.45 -1.59 -4.03
C PHE A 56 -10.06 -1.91 -3.47
N ARG A 57 -9.95 -2.99 -2.69
CA ARG A 57 -8.66 -3.47 -2.21
C ARG A 57 -7.84 -4.04 -3.34
N ILE A 58 -6.57 -3.69 -3.37
CA ILE A 58 -5.59 -4.23 -4.32
C ILE A 58 -4.40 -4.85 -3.59
N GLY A 59 -3.74 -5.79 -4.26
CA GLY A 59 -2.59 -6.48 -3.73
C GLY A 59 -1.33 -5.62 -3.66
N ALA A 60 -0.36 -6.07 -2.86
CA ALA A 60 0.92 -5.39 -2.70
C ALA A 60 1.68 -5.25 -4.03
N ARG A 61 1.69 -6.29 -4.89
CA ARG A 61 2.38 -6.25 -6.19
C ARG A 61 1.77 -5.22 -7.14
N GLU A 62 0.43 -5.11 -7.16
CA GLU A 62 -0.27 -4.10 -7.96
C GLU A 62 0.07 -2.69 -7.51
N ARG A 63 0.11 -2.44 -6.18
CA ARG A 63 0.50 -1.14 -5.62
C ARG A 63 1.92 -0.74 -6.02
N LEU A 64 2.86 -1.68 -5.96
CA LEU A 64 4.24 -1.45 -6.38
C LEU A 64 4.34 -1.22 -7.89
N ALA A 65 3.64 -2.02 -8.70
CA ALA A 65 3.62 -1.85 -10.15
C ALA A 65 3.02 -0.49 -10.57
N MET A 66 2.01 -0.01 -9.85
CA MET A 66 1.39 1.29 -10.06
C MET A 66 2.33 2.45 -9.71
N LEU A 67 3.19 2.28 -8.70
CA LEU A 67 4.10 3.32 -8.22
C LEU A 67 5.35 3.47 -9.10
N PHE A 68 6.01 2.36 -9.42
CA PHE A 68 7.31 2.36 -10.10
C PHE A 68 7.20 2.68 -11.59
N ASP A 69 8.26 3.28 -12.14
CA ASP A 69 8.38 3.62 -13.56
C ASP A 69 8.25 2.35 -14.41
N ASP A 70 7.35 2.38 -15.41
CA ASP A 70 7.00 1.24 -16.28
C ASP A 70 6.56 -0.03 -15.49
N GLY A 71 6.15 0.10 -14.25
CA GLY A 71 5.81 -1.02 -13.38
C GLY A 71 7.00 -1.92 -13.01
N LYS A 72 8.24 -1.45 -13.20
CA LYS A 72 9.46 -2.25 -13.03
C LYS A 72 10.12 -2.02 -11.68
N PHE A 73 10.30 -3.08 -10.92
CA PHE A 73 10.97 -3.06 -9.63
C PHE A 73 11.69 -4.37 -9.33
N GLU A 74 12.68 -4.30 -8.44
CA GLU A 74 13.36 -5.44 -7.85
C GLU A 74 12.72 -5.75 -6.50
N GLU A 75 12.20 -6.98 -6.31
CA GLU A 75 11.68 -7.42 -5.01
C GLU A 75 12.83 -7.74 -4.06
N LEU A 76 12.73 -7.27 -2.82
CA LEU A 76 13.77 -7.39 -1.79
C LEU A 76 13.29 -8.24 -0.62
N ASP A 77 14.24 -8.92 0.05
CA ASP A 77 14.04 -9.63 1.31
C ASP A 77 12.88 -10.66 1.25
N SER A 78 12.69 -11.32 0.12
CA SER A 78 11.61 -12.31 -0.07
C SER A 78 11.79 -13.54 0.81
N GLU A 79 13.02 -13.82 1.26
CA GLU A 79 13.40 -14.93 2.17
C GLU A 79 13.06 -14.64 3.63
N VAL A 80 12.79 -13.37 3.99
CA VAL A 80 12.41 -13.01 5.36
C VAL A 80 10.94 -13.35 5.58
N ILE A 81 10.69 -14.39 6.36
CA ILE A 81 9.36 -14.94 6.62
C ILE A 81 9.12 -15.15 8.12
N SER A 82 7.87 -15.09 8.52
CA SER A 82 7.48 -15.40 9.91
C SER A 82 7.68 -16.86 10.25
N ILE A 83 8.13 -17.06 11.49
CA ILE A 83 8.23 -18.36 12.18
C ILE A 83 7.40 -18.28 13.47
N ASP A 84 7.22 -19.42 14.14
CA ASP A 84 6.49 -19.50 15.42
C ASP A 84 7.44 -19.77 16.59
N PRO A 85 8.07 -18.72 17.18
CA PRO A 85 8.96 -18.89 18.31
C PRO A 85 8.22 -19.09 19.65
N LEU A 86 6.89 -18.87 19.67
CA LEU A 86 6.07 -18.92 20.88
C LEU A 86 5.21 -20.19 20.97
N GLU A 87 5.26 -21.05 19.96
CA GLU A 87 4.39 -22.22 19.84
C GLU A 87 2.92 -21.89 20.06
N PHE A 88 2.49 -20.76 19.42
CA PHE A 88 1.17 -20.20 19.66
C PHE A 88 0.06 -21.06 19.05
N VAL A 89 -0.94 -21.35 19.89
CA VAL A 89 -2.16 -22.05 19.49
C VAL A 89 -3.39 -21.32 20.03
N ASP A 90 -4.29 -20.96 19.15
CA ASP A 90 -5.65 -20.56 19.49
C ASP A 90 -6.63 -21.65 19.02
N THR A 91 -7.47 -21.38 18.02
CA THR A 91 -8.32 -22.39 17.35
C THR A 91 -7.51 -23.27 16.39
N LYS A 92 -6.30 -22.83 16.01
CA LYS A 92 -5.35 -23.54 15.12
C LYS A 92 -3.92 -23.14 15.51
N PRO A 93 -2.95 -24.04 15.32
CA PRO A 93 -1.53 -23.69 15.45
C PRO A 93 -1.14 -22.54 14.50
N TYR A 94 -0.28 -21.64 14.95
CA TYR A 94 0.17 -20.51 14.13
C TYR A 94 0.89 -20.93 12.83
N PRO A 95 1.75 -21.99 12.82
CA PRO A 95 2.33 -22.50 11.58
C PRO A 95 1.29 -22.89 10.51
N ASP A 96 0.16 -23.45 10.93
CA ASP A 96 -0.93 -23.81 10.00
C ASP A 96 -1.59 -22.57 9.41
N ARG A 97 -1.75 -21.49 10.20
CA ARG A 97 -2.24 -20.19 9.71
C ARG A 97 -1.28 -19.58 8.70
N LEU A 98 0.03 -19.62 8.97
CA LEU A 98 1.07 -19.14 8.05
C LEU A 98 1.02 -19.91 6.72
N LYS A 99 0.94 -21.24 6.78
CA LYS A 99 0.82 -22.09 5.58
C LYS A 99 -0.44 -21.77 4.78
N GLN A 100 -1.58 -21.62 5.46
CA GLN A 100 -2.84 -21.26 4.82
C GLN A 100 -2.77 -19.87 4.18
N ALA A 101 -2.22 -18.86 4.86
CA ALA A 101 -2.06 -17.52 4.35
C ALA A 101 -1.17 -17.48 3.11
N LYS A 102 -0.01 -18.16 3.14
CA LYS A 102 0.88 -18.30 1.97
C LYS A 102 0.18 -18.93 0.77
N SER A 103 -0.58 -20.01 1.00
CA SER A 103 -1.31 -20.69 -0.08
C SER A 103 -2.44 -19.83 -0.66
N ALA A 104 -3.15 -19.07 0.16
CA ALA A 104 -4.29 -18.26 -0.26
C ALA A 104 -3.86 -16.96 -0.95
N SER A 105 -2.81 -16.30 -0.45
CA SER A 105 -2.34 -15.00 -0.97
C SER A 105 -1.27 -15.13 -2.07
N GLY A 106 -0.56 -16.24 -2.12
CA GLY A 106 0.64 -16.38 -2.98
C GLY A 106 1.83 -15.54 -2.50
N LEU A 107 1.75 -14.95 -1.29
CA LEU A 107 2.77 -14.10 -0.73
C LEU A 107 3.61 -14.84 0.33
N PRO A 108 4.91 -14.52 0.46
CA PRO A 108 5.74 -15.07 1.52
C PRO A 108 5.42 -14.46 2.90
N GLU A 109 4.96 -13.19 2.93
CA GLU A 109 4.64 -12.39 4.13
C GLU A 109 3.66 -11.25 3.80
N ALA A 110 3.14 -10.58 4.84
CA ALA A 110 2.15 -9.50 4.72
C ALA A 110 2.70 -8.17 4.16
N ILE A 111 3.95 -8.15 3.70
CA ILE A 111 4.57 -7.00 3.03
C ILE A 111 5.52 -7.48 1.92
N ILE A 112 5.52 -6.75 0.82
CA ILE A 112 6.54 -6.85 -0.23
C ILE A 112 7.39 -5.59 -0.18
N ASN A 113 8.71 -5.76 -0.08
CA ASN A 113 9.68 -4.70 -0.25
C ASN A 113 10.18 -4.69 -1.69
N ALA A 114 10.40 -3.51 -2.23
CA ALA A 114 10.87 -3.33 -3.59
C ALA A 114 11.82 -2.14 -3.74
N ARG A 115 12.67 -2.21 -4.76
CA ARG A 115 13.60 -1.16 -5.17
C ARG A 115 13.37 -0.82 -6.63
N GLY A 116 13.30 0.45 -6.95
CA GLY A 116 13.09 0.90 -8.33
C GLY A 116 13.20 2.41 -8.46
N LYS A 117 12.67 2.92 -9.57
CA LYS A 117 12.62 4.36 -9.84
C LYS A 117 11.17 4.86 -9.87
N VAL A 118 10.97 6.07 -9.36
CA VAL A 118 9.70 6.80 -9.42
C VAL A 118 10.02 8.23 -9.89
N GLY A 119 9.65 8.56 -11.13
CA GLY A 119 10.01 9.84 -11.74
C GLY A 119 11.52 10.07 -11.79
N ASN A 120 12.30 9.03 -12.08
CA ASN A 120 13.78 8.98 -12.08
C ASN A 120 14.45 9.02 -10.68
N HIS A 121 13.73 9.21 -9.59
CA HIS A 121 14.29 9.11 -8.24
C HIS A 121 14.43 7.66 -7.80
N LEU A 122 15.51 7.34 -7.08
CA LEU A 122 15.65 6.04 -6.41
C LEU A 122 14.67 5.96 -5.25
N VAL A 123 13.85 4.92 -5.25
CA VAL A 123 12.83 4.67 -4.23
C VAL A 123 12.92 3.25 -3.70
N LEU A 124 12.91 3.13 -2.39
CA LEU A 124 12.72 1.90 -1.65
C LEU A 124 11.25 1.88 -1.18
N ALA A 125 10.42 1.01 -1.77
CA ALA A 125 9.00 0.98 -1.44
C ALA A 125 8.59 -0.31 -0.77
N GLY A 126 7.77 -0.22 0.27
CA GLY A 126 7.08 -1.34 0.91
C GLY A 126 5.58 -1.27 0.64
N ALA A 127 4.96 -2.39 0.28
CA ALA A 127 3.51 -2.46 0.20
C ALA A 127 3.00 -3.61 1.06
N MET A 128 2.14 -3.28 2.03
CA MET A 128 1.48 -4.28 2.87
C MET A 128 0.27 -4.88 2.14
N ASP A 129 -0.14 -6.08 2.55
CA ASP A 129 -1.21 -6.83 1.90
C ASP A 129 -2.17 -7.46 2.91
N MET A 130 -3.45 -7.10 2.81
CA MET A 130 -4.52 -7.60 3.68
C MET A 130 -4.82 -9.10 3.50
N SER A 131 -4.46 -9.68 2.36
CA SER A 131 -4.71 -11.09 2.07
C SER A 131 -3.85 -12.04 2.92
N PHE A 132 -2.72 -11.53 3.46
CA PHE A 132 -1.87 -12.31 4.35
C PHE A 132 -2.16 -11.95 5.82
N ILE A 133 -2.93 -12.76 6.51
CA ILE A 133 -3.32 -12.61 7.93
C ILE A 133 -3.77 -11.16 8.26
N GLY A 134 -4.65 -10.58 7.40
CA GLY A 134 -5.18 -9.24 7.60
C GLY A 134 -4.12 -8.13 7.55
N GLY A 135 -3.02 -8.31 6.81
CA GLY A 135 -1.94 -7.33 6.76
C GLY A 135 -1.23 -7.11 8.10
N SER A 136 -1.36 -8.06 9.05
CA SER A 136 -0.86 -7.85 10.40
C SER A 136 0.65 -7.82 10.48
N MET A 137 1.19 -6.89 11.29
CA MET A 137 2.62 -6.71 11.51
C MET A 137 3.14 -7.72 12.54
N GLY A 138 3.86 -8.74 12.08
CA GLY A 138 4.68 -9.64 12.89
C GLY A 138 6.16 -9.28 12.82
N SER A 139 7.01 -10.12 13.40
CA SER A 139 8.47 -9.94 13.46
C SER A 139 9.09 -9.82 12.06
N ALA A 140 8.66 -10.66 11.11
CA ALA A 140 9.17 -10.63 9.76
C ALA A 140 8.75 -9.35 9.01
N VAL A 141 7.51 -8.87 9.20
CA VAL A 141 7.08 -7.58 8.63
C VAL A 141 7.93 -6.44 9.20
N GLY A 142 8.11 -6.40 10.52
CA GLY A 142 8.93 -5.38 11.17
C GLY A 142 10.38 -5.41 10.71
N GLU A 143 10.97 -6.60 10.56
CA GLU A 143 12.31 -6.77 10.01
C GLU A 143 12.42 -6.26 8.57
N LYS A 144 11.46 -6.63 7.71
CA LYS A 144 11.43 -6.17 6.31
C LYS A 144 11.33 -4.66 6.22
N VAL A 145 10.43 -4.03 7.00
CA VAL A 145 10.31 -2.56 7.03
C VAL A 145 11.60 -1.91 7.51
N THR A 146 12.22 -2.43 8.57
CA THR A 146 13.51 -1.93 9.07
C THR A 146 14.60 -2.01 8.01
N ARG A 147 14.76 -3.17 7.35
CA ARG A 147 15.74 -3.34 6.27
C ARG A 147 15.50 -2.41 5.09
N LEU A 148 14.22 -2.15 4.76
CA LEU A 148 13.86 -1.22 3.71
C LEU A 148 14.36 0.20 4.03
N ILE A 149 14.14 0.65 5.25
CA ILE A 149 14.59 1.97 5.74
C ILE A 149 16.12 2.05 5.77
N GLU A 150 16.79 1.06 6.36
CA GLU A 150 18.25 0.99 6.39
C GLU A 150 18.87 0.94 4.99
N ARG A 151 18.18 0.32 4.02
CA ARG A 151 18.60 0.32 2.63
C ARG A 151 18.42 1.70 2.00
N GLY A 152 17.33 2.40 2.32
CA GLY A 152 17.12 3.80 1.96
C GLY A 152 18.28 4.69 2.43
N LEU A 153 18.72 4.51 3.67
CA LEU A 153 19.91 5.18 4.22
C LEU A 153 21.18 4.89 3.42
N ARG A 154 21.49 3.61 3.20
CA ARG A 154 22.72 3.19 2.50
C ARG A 154 22.77 3.64 1.04
N GLU A 155 21.64 3.65 0.36
CA GLU A 155 21.54 3.97 -1.06
C GLU A 155 21.14 5.42 -1.32
N HIS A 156 20.93 6.22 -0.28
CA HIS A 156 20.43 7.60 -0.37
C HIS A 156 19.14 7.72 -1.19
N GLY A 157 18.22 6.77 -1.00
CA GLY A 157 16.93 6.71 -1.66
C GLY A 157 15.79 7.16 -0.75
N ALA A 158 14.70 7.65 -1.34
CA ALA A 158 13.46 7.91 -0.60
C ALA A 158 12.79 6.60 -0.18
N VAL A 159 12.15 6.59 0.99
CA VAL A 159 11.37 5.46 1.49
C VAL A 159 9.88 5.75 1.34
N ILE A 160 9.12 4.81 0.78
CA ILE A 160 7.67 4.92 0.62
C ILE A 160 7.02 3.64 1.13
N ILE A 161 6.01 3.76 1.98
CA ILE A 161 5.29 2.58 2.48
C ILE A 161 3.78 2.75 2.27
N PHE A 162 3.19 1.81 1.50
CA PHE A 162 1.75 1.63 1.46
C PHE A 162 1.34 0.79 2.67
N ALA A 163 0.70 1.43 3.64
CA ALA A 163 0.23 0.78 4.84
C ALA A 163 -1.22 0.31 4.65
N THR A 164 -1.44 -0.99 4.87
CA THR A 164 -2.76 -1.59 5.03
C THR A 164 -2.69 -2.71 6.05
N SER A 165 -3.43 -2.62 7.16
CA SER A 165 -3.23 -3.56 8.26
C SER A 165 -4.38 -3.55 9.26
N GLY A 166 -4.68 -4.74 9.80
CA GLY A 166 -5.47 -4.91 11.01
C GLY A 166 -4.71 -4.63 12.32
N GLY A 167 -3.39 -4.36 12.26
CA GLY A 167 -2.55 -4.03 13.41
C GLY A 167 -1.42 -5.01 13.70
N ALA A 168 -0.96 -5.07 14.95
CA ALA A 168 0.08 -6.01 15.38
C ALA A 168 -0.43 -7.45 15.36
N ARG A 169 0.42 -8.39 14.96
CA ARG A 169 0.11 -9.82 14.85
C ARG A 169 0.04 -10.47 16.21
N MET A 170 -1.17 -10.77 16.68
CA MET A 170 -1.40 -11.28 18.03
C MET A 170 -0.73 -12.64 18.30
N GLN A 171 -0.55 -13.46 17.27
CA GLN A 171 0.10 -14.78 17.37
C GLN A 171 1.57 -14.69 17.76
N GLU A 172 2.21 -13.55 17.56
CA GLU A 172 3.59 -13.30 17.93
C GLU A 172 3.73 -12.48 19.23
N GLY A 173 2.62 -12.20 19.92
CA GLY A 173 2.60 -11.58 21.24
C GLY A 173 3.43 -10.29 21.31
N ALA A 174 4.28 -10.17 22.34
CA ALA A 174 5.13 -9.00 22.55
C ALA A 174 6.16 -8.78 21.43
N LEU A 175 6.55 -9.83 20.69
CA LEU A 175 7.50 -9.70 19.58
C LEU A 175 6.93 -8.79 18.48
N SER A 176 5.63 -8.87 18.18
CA SER A 176 5.00 -7.98 17.22
C SER A 176 4.92 -6.52 17.72
N LEU A 177 4.76 -6.30 19.02
CA LEU A 177 4.75 -4.95 19.60
C LEU A 177 6.14 -4.31 19.57
N MET A 178 7.20 -5.08 19.77
CA MET A 178 8.58 -4.59 19.70
C MET A 178 8.98 -4.13 18.30
N GLN A 179 8.27 -4.57 17.25
CA GLN A 179 8.53 -4.08 15.89
C GLN A 179 8.22 -2.58 15.75
N MET A 180 7.24 -2.06 16.48
CA MET A 180 6.94 -0.63 16.47
C MET A 180 8.15 0.20 16.89
N ALA A 181 8.81 -0.16 18.01
CA ALA A 181 10.01 0.52 18.48
C ALA A 181 11.19 0.36 17.50
N LYS A 182 11.38 -0.84 16.96
CA LYS A 182 12.46 -1.15 16.01
C LYS A 182 12.36 -0.29 14.74
N ILE A 183 11.17 -0.23 14.14
CA ILE A 183 10.93 0.55 12.93
C ILE A 183 11.09 2.05 13.23
N SER A 184 10.56 2.54 14.37
CA SER A 184 10.69 3.94 14.75
C SER A 184 12.15 4.37 14.96
N ALA A 185 13.00 3.49 15.49
CA ALA A 185 14.42 3.74 15.61
C ALA A 185 15.11 3.90 14.23
N ALA A 186 14.79 3.02 13.28
CA ALA A 186 15.32 3.13 11.92
C ALA A 186 14.83 4.40 11.19
N LEU A 187 13.57 4.81 11.42
CA LEU A 187 13.04 6.06 10.88
C LEU A 187 13.73 7.29 11.46
N ALA A 188 14.11 7.27 12.75
CA ALA A 188 14.87 8.35 13.34
C ALA A 188 16.24 8.54 12.67
N GLU A 189 16.93 7.44 12.32
CA GLU A 189 18.18 7.51 11.56
C GLU A 189 17.96 8.06 10.13
N LEU A 190 16.83 7.71 9.50
CA LEU A 190 16.47 8.22 8.18
C LEU A 190 16.22 9.75 8.21
N ASP A 191 15.51 10.23 9.24
CA ASP A 191 15.25 11.66 9.49
C ASP A 191 16.56 12.44 9.74
N GLU A 192 17.46 11.91 10.58
CA GLU A 192 18.79 12.50 10.79
C GLU A 192 19.59 12.64 9.48
N ALA A 193 19.45 11.65 8.57
CA ALA A 193 20.05 11.68 7.26
C ALA A 193 19.31 12.61 6.26
N ARG A 194 18.15 13.18 6.65
CA ARG A 194 17.28 14.03 5.83
C ARG A 194 16.84 13.37 4.52
N LEU A 195 16.53 12.07 4.60
CA LEU A 195 16.00 11.31 3.48
C LEU A 195 14.48 11.16 3.65
N PRO A 196 13.69 11.36 2.58
CA PRO A 196 12.24 11.38 2.69
C PRO A 196 11.64 10.03 3.08
N PHE A 197 10.69 10.06 4.01
CA PHE A 197 9.76 8.98 4.28
C PHE A 197 8.32 9.42 3.96
N ILE A 198 7.71 8.82 2.95
CA ILE A 198 6.31 9.06 2.56
C ILE A 198 5.47 7.87 3.00
N SER A 199 4.51 8.12 3.88
CA SER A 199 3.54 7.11 4.31
C SER A 199 2.24 7.24 3.53
N ILE A 200 1.78 6.15 2.90
CA ILE A 200 0.55 6.12 2.12
C ILE A 200 -0.43 5.16 2.81
N LEU A 201 -1.46 5.73 3.42
CA LEU A 201 -2.44 5.01 4.23
C LEU A 201 -3.61 4.54 3.35
N THR A 202 -3.91 3.24 3.42
CA THR A 202 -4.99 2.65 2.63
C THR A 202 -5.99 1.90 3.51
N ASP A 203 -7.13 1.49 2.97
CA ASP A 203 -8.22 0.87 3.73
C ASP A 203 -8.00 -0.63 4.00
N PRO A 204 -8.00 -1.06 5.30
CA PRO A 204 -7.85 -0.27 6.52
C PRO A 204 -6.38 -0.14 6.95
N THR A 205 -6.04 0.89 7.70
CA THR A 205 -4.76 0.99 8.42
C THR A 205 -5.04 1.19 9.90
N THR A 206 -4.84 0.16 10.72
CA THR A 206 -5.29 0.18 12.12
C THR A 206 -4.26 -0.39 13.11
N GLY A 207 -4.55 -0.25 14.39
CA GLY A 207 -3.80 -0.86 15.50
C GLY A 207 -2.36 -0.39 15.62
N GLY A 208 -1.46 -1.34 15.88
CA GLY A 208 -0.03 -1.06 16.07
C GLY A 208 0.67 -0.47 14.83
N VAL A 209 0.14 -0.69 13.63
CA VAL A 209 0.69 -0.08 12.41
C VAL A 209 0.41 1.41 12.38
N THR A 210 -0.83 1.83 12.65
CA THR A 210 -1.17 3.26 12.77
C THR A 210 -0.46 3.90 13.96
N ALA A 211 -0.37 3.20 15.10
CA ALA A 211 0.30 3.73 16.29
C ALA A 211 1.84 3.76 16.18
N SER A 212 2.41 3.47 15.01
CA SER A 212 3.84 3.48 14.76
C SER A 212 4.17 4.10 13.40
N PHE A 213 4.90 3.40 12.56
CA PHE A 213 5.49 3.92 11.33
C PHE A 213 4.48 4.57 10.36
N ALA A 214 3.23 4.10 10.32
CA ALA A 214 2.24 4.64 9.40
C ALA A 214 1.92 6.12 9.64
N MET A 215 2.07 6.61 10.88
CA MET A 215 1.86 8.01 11.27
C MET A 215 3.16 8.77 11.54
N LEU A 216 4.31 8.26 11.06
CA LEU A 216 5.64 8.86 11.22
C LEU A 216 6.23 9.35 9.88
N GLY A 217 5.42 9.45 8.82
CA GLY A 217 5.87 10.00 7.55
C GLY A 217 6.20 11.49 7.63
N ASP A 218 7.21 11.94 6.90
CA ASP A 218 7.41 13.37 6.63
C ASP A 218 6.21 13.96 5.88
N ILE A 219 5.60 13.13 5.04
CA ILE A 219 4.31 13.37 4.38
C ILE A 219 3.45 12.12 4.55
N ILE A 220 2.23 12.31 5.02
CA ILE A 220 1.24 11.27 5.25
C ILE A 220 0.07 11.48 4.30
N ILE A 221 -0.07 10.56 3.34
CA ILE A 221 -1.13 10.57 2.32
C ILE A 221 -2.13 9.47 2.66
N ALA A 222 -3.41 9.70 2.42
CA ALA A 222 -4.43 8.66 2.52
C ALA A 222 -5.22 8.49 1.21
N GLU A 223 -5.65 7.26 0.92
CA GLU A 223 -6.69 7.03 -0.09
C GLU A 223 -8.04 7.55 0.42
N PRO A 224 -8.94 8.01 -0.47
CA PRO A 224 -10.29 8.45 -0.09
C PRO A 224 -11.04 7.38 0.71
N HIS A 225 -11.76 7.79 1.73
CA HIS A 225 -12.61 6.97 2.60
C HIS A 225 -11.89 5.83 3.32
N ALA A 226 -10.57 5.80 3.37
CA ALA A 226 -9.81 4.79 4.09
C ALA A 226 -10.09 4.86 5.60
N LEU A 227 -10.29 3.70 6.23
CA LEU A 227 -10.40 3.58 7.69
C LEU A 227 -9.00 3.59 8.30
N ILE A 228 -8.70 4.61 9.08
CA ILE A 228 -7.39 4.82 9.69
C ILE A 228 -7.58 5.12 11.17
N GLY A 229 -7.04 4.29 12.06
CA GLY A 229 -7.18 4.52 13.49
C GLY A 229 -6.53 3.44 14.33
N PHE A 230 -6.44 3.66 15.65
CA PHE A 230 -5.86 2.66 16.53
C PHE A 230 -6.85 1.51 16.80
N ALA A 231 -7.92 1.77 17.50
CA ALA A 231 -8.97 0.78 17.74
C ALA A 231 -10.08 0.90 16.68
N GLY A 232 -10.63 -0.23 16.26
CA GLY A 232 -11.76 -0.22 15.33
C GLY A 232 -13.00 0.47 15.94
N PRO A 233 -13.86 1.13 15.12
CA PRO A 233 -15.03 1.89 15.61
C PRO A 233 -15.93 1.08 16.54
N ARG A 234 -16.20 -0.19 16.24
CA ARG A 234 -17.01 -1.08 17.07
C ARG A 234 -16.45 -1.26 18.48
N VAL A 235 -15.13 -1.41 18.59
CA VAL A 235 -14.47 -1.59 19.90
C VAL A 235 -14.59 -0.31 20.72
N ILE A 236 -14.40 0.85 20.09
CA ILE A 236 -14.56 2.14 20.75
C ILE A 236 -15.99 2.32 21.26
N GLU A 237 -16.99 2.16 20.38
CA GLU A 237 -18.41 2.32 20.74
C GLU A 237 -18.84 1.39 21.88
N GLN A 238 -18.39 0.14 21.86
CA GLN A 238 -18.66 -0.83 22.94
C GLN A 238 -18.01 -0.42 24.26
N THR A 239 -16.80 0.16 24.20
CA THR A 239 -16.05 0.57 25.38
C THR A 239 -16.62 1.82 26.02
N ILE A 240 -16.85 2.87 25.23
CA ILE A 240 -17.39 4.15 25.75
C ILE A 240 -18.92 4.17 25.84
N ARG A 241 -19.59 3.17 25.26
CA ARG A 241 -21.07 3.03 25.20
C ARG A 241 -21.76 4.25 24.56
N GLN A 242 -21.10 4.86 23.58
CA GLN A 242 -21.63 6.00 22.81
C GLN A 242 -21.43 5.74 21.33
N LYS A 243 -22.30 6.31 20.49
CA LYS A 243 -22.15 6.29 19.06
C LYS A 243 -21.05 7.28 18.64
N LEU A 244 -20.20 6.85 17.73
CA LEU A 244 -19.16 7.71 17.18
C LEU A 244 -19.76 8.72 16.17
N PRO A 245 -19.11 9.87 15.99
CA PRO A 245 -19.46 10.80 14.92
C PRO A 245 -19.50 10.10 13.56
N LYS A 246 -20.30 10.66 12.64
CA LYS A 246 -20.30 10.17 11.26
C LYS A 246 -18.89 10.30 10.66
N ASP A 247 -18.49 9.30 9.89
CA ASP A 247 -17.20 9.23 9.20
C ASP A 247 -15.96 9.31 10.13
N PHE A 248 -16.16 9.03 11.44
CA PHE A 248 -15.06 8.94 12.40
C PHE A 248 -13.99 7.94 11.96
N GLN A 249 -12.73 8.33 12.06
CA GLN A 249 -11.57 7.57 11.60
C GLN A 249 -11.51 7.36 10.07
N LYS A 250 -12.32 8.05 9.27
CA LYS A 250 -12.11 8.09 7.82
C LYS A 250 -11.02 9.10 7.46
N SER A 251 -10.39 8.92 6.31
CA SER A 251 -9.34 9.82 5.83
C SER A 251 -9.77 11.28 5.82
N GLU A 252 -11.03 11.56 5.45
CA GLU A 252 -11.59 12.92 5.43
C GLU A 252 -11.62 13.53 6.84
N PHE A 253 -12.06 12.74 7.82
CA PHE A 253 -12.06 13.15 9.23
C PHE A 253 -10.64 13.43 9.74
N LEU A 254 -9.66 12.59 9.37
CA LEU A 254 -8.28 12.76 9.79
C LEU A 254 -7.63 13.99 9.15
N LEU A 255 -7.93 14.27 7.88
CA LEU A 255 -7.45 15.48 7.19
C LEU A 255 -7.99 16.75 7.86
N GLU A 256 -9.29 16.77 8.16
CA GLU A 256 -9.95 17.90 8.84
C GLU A 256 -9.37 18.18 10.24
N HIS A 257 -8.88 17.12 10.91
CA HIS A 257 -8.25 17.22 12.22
C HIS A 257 -6.71 17.34 12.18
N GLY A 258 -6.13 17.51 11.01
CA GLY A 258 -4.69 17.72 10.84
C GLY A 258 -3.82 16.50 11.17
N MET A 259 -4.38 15.29 11.09
CA MET A 259 -3.65 14.05 11.36
C MET A 259 -2.96 13.48 10.12
N ILE A 260 -3.36 13.90 8.92
CA ILE A 260 -2.74 13.55 7.64
C ILE A 260 -2.61 14.81 6.79
N ASP A 261 -1.72 14.79 5.79
CA ASP A 261 -1.38 15.95 4.96
C ASP A 261 -2.24 16.06 3.70
N ALA A 262 -2.65 14.91 3.13
CA ALA A 262 -3.45 14.91 1.91
C ALA A 262 -4.30 13.64 1.76
N ILE A 263 -5.42 13.79 1.05
CA ILE A 263 -6.19 12.67 0.50
C ILE A 263 -5.96 12.68 -1.01
N VAL A 264 -5.48 11.55 -1.55
CA VAL A 264 -5.12 11.44 -2.95
C VAL A 264 -5.76 10.21 -3.56
N ASP A 265 -6.49 10.38 -4.66
CA ASP A 265 -7.05 9.27 -5.42
C ASP A 265 -5.91 8.35 -5.91
N ARG A 266 -6.13 7.03 -5.85
CA ARG A 266 -5.13 6.03 -6.24
C ARG A 266 -4.55 6.28 -7.62
N ARG A 267 -5.36 6.74 -8.56
CA ARG A 267 -4.97 7.04 -9.93
C ARG A 267 -3.97 8.19 -10.03
N GLU A 268 -3.91 9.03 -9.01
CA GLU A 268 -3.05 10.23 -8.94
C GLU A 268 -1.86 10.07 -7.99
N ILE A 269 -1.83 8.99 -7.16
CA ILE A 269 -0.79 8.79 -6.13
C ILE A 269 0.61 8.84 -6.74
N ARG A 270 0.84 8.20 -7.89
CA ARG A 270 2.15 8.19 -8.54
C ARG A 270 2.62 9.60 -8.91
N ASP A 271 1.79 10.37 -9.59
CA ASP A 271 2.14 11.71 -10.05
C ASP A 271 2.30 12.68 -8.87
N TYR A 272 1.47 12.51 -7.84
CA TYR A 272 1.58 13.28 -6.60
C TYR A 272 2.90 12.96 -5.88
N THR A 273 3.27 11.70 -5.78
CA THR A 273 4.54 11.24 -5.20
C THR A 273 5.74 11.79 -5.96
N ILE A 274 5.72 11.79 -7.30
CA ILE A 274 6.79 12.39 -8.11
C ILE A 274 6.97 13.88 -7.79
N LYS A 275 5.88 14.63 -7.64
CA LYS A 275 5.95 16.05 -7.26
C LYS A 275 6.57 16.25 -5.88
N LEU A 276 6.22 15.39 -4.91
CA LEU A 276 6.83 15.41 -3.57
C LEU A 276 8.33 15.10 -3.62
N LEU A 277 8.73 14.03 -4.33
CA LEU A 277 10.13 13.66 -4.48
C LEU A 277 10.95 14.76 -5.15
N ASN A 278 10.42 15.38 -6.21
CA ASN A 278 11.05 16.54 -6.86
C ASN A 278 11.24 17.72 -5.90
N PHE A 279 10.29 17.94 -4.99
CA PHE A 279 10.38 19.00 -4.00
C PHE A 279 11.39 18.67 -2.89
N MET A 280 11.29 17.46 -2.31
CA MET A 280 12.07 17.07 -1.13
C MET A 280 13.54 16.75 -1.46
N LEU A 281 13.80 16.18 -2.65
CA LEU A 281 15.15 15.76 -3.08
C LEU A 281 15.86 16.80 -3.96
N ASN A 282 15.26 17.98 -4.19
CA ASN A 282 15.91 19.01 -4.99
C ASN A 282 16.95 19.78 -4.14
N PRO A 283 18.25 19.65 -4.45
CA PRO A 283 19.31 20.28 -3.67
C PRO A 283 19.26 21.83 -3.72
N GLU A 284 18.70 22.44 -4.77
CA GLU A 284 18.59 23.89 -4.89
C GLU A 284 17.56 24.47 -3.91
N ILE A 285 16.51 23.70 -3.59
CA ILE A 285 15.47 24.12 -2.64
C ILE A 285 15.97 23.94 -1.20
N SER A 286 16.75 22.91 -0.92
CA SER A 286 17.25 22.61 0.42
C SER A 286 18.41 23.54 0.87
N SER A 287 19.18 24.10 -0.07
CA SER A 287 20.38 24.92 0.20
C SER A 287 20.12 26.42 0.19
N SER A 288 19.03 26.90 -0.40
CA SER A 288 18.73 28.33 -0.46
C SER A 288 17.97 28.82 0.77
N SER A 289 18.52 29.84 1.45
CA SER A 289 17.79 30.51 2.53
C SER A 289 16.47 31.13 2.03
N PRO A 290 15.44 31.30 2.87
CA PRO A 290 14.21 31.98 2.47
C PRO A 290 14.40 33.36 1.83
N MET A 291 15.46 34.06 2.21
CA MET A 291 15.83 35.37 1.66
C MET A 291 16.45 35.30 0.26
N GLU A 292 17.18 34.26 -0.06
CA GLU A 292 17.74 34.04 -1.41
C GLU A 292 16.67 33.69 -2.45
N ARG A 293 15.65 32.92 -2.04
CA ARG A 293 14.48 32.60 -2.91
C ARG A 293 13.67 33.83 -3.29
N LEU A 294 13.57 34.81 -2.41
CA LEU A 294 12.91 36.09 -2.71
C LEU A 294 13.71 36.93 -3.72
N ARG A 295 15.04 36.91 -3.65
CA ARG A 295 15.93 37.68 -4.57
C ARG A 295 15.92 37.10 -6.01
N THR A 296 15.87 35.79 -6.18
CA THR A 296 15.82 35.17 -7.50
C THR A 296 14.48 35.39 -8.22
N ARG A 297 13.36 35.45 -7.49
CA ARG A 297 12.05 35.79 -8.06
C ARG A 297 11.93 37.23 -8.56
N THR A 298 12.63 38.17 -7.94
CA THR A 298 12.63 39.58 -8.35
C THR A 298 13.59 39.85 -9.52
N ALA A 299 14.58 38.97 -9.75
CA ALA A 299 15.55 39.11 -10.86
C ALA A 299 15.05 38.53 -12.20
N SER A 300 14.09 37.61 -12.19
CA SER A 300 13.51 36.99 -13.41
C SER A 300 12.26 37.71 -13.95
N GLY A 301 11.88 38.82 -13.36
CA GLY A 301 10.71 39.62 -13.71
C GLY A 301 11.03 40.97 -14.38
N ARG A 302 12.16 41.05 -15.10
CA ARG A 302 12.46 42.23 -15.96
C ARG A 302 12.68 41.80 -17.39
#